data_cbfcd3fb95f985e4eaf335237e61d3db
#
_entry.id   cbfcd3fb95f985e4eaf335237e61d3db
#
_cell.length_a   1.000
_cell.length_b   1.000
_cell.length_c   1.000
_cell.angle_alpha   90.00
_cell.angle_beta   90.00
_cell.angle_gamma   90.00
#
_symmetry.space_group_name_H-M   'P 1'
#
loop_
_entity.id
_entity.type
_entity.pdbx_description
1 polymer ?
#
loop_
_entity_poly.entity_id
_entity_poly.type
_entity_poly.pdbx_seq_one_letter_code
_entity_poly.pdbx_strand_id
1 'polypeptide(L)'
;ANGRKTFARFLDESLFKNATFGDLARRSDILTWINAADVANQTSFLFSPETFDALCSDLSKLPISEAVAASAAFPLVFSPIVLEAHTTQCNYQEPDWLTSARFNPEATSSLRAYGRVLESYSDPDKVKFVKLLDGGITDNFGTVALSVARAKAQNKYGPLSVEQAVKLKRLLFLVANAGTEAEEGWTQKQTGPGGISLAMSIVNSSMGSATRTAYDAMQLTLNA
;
A
#
# COMPACT_ATOMS: atom_id res chain seq x y z
N ALA A 1 19.85 7.03 15.05
CA ALA A 1 20.46 6.79 13.74
C ALA A 1 19.39 6.36 12.76
N ASN A 2 19.27 7.06 11.67
CA ASN A 2 18.22 6.89 10.67
C ASN A 2 18.46 5.65 9.79
N GLY A 3 18.08 4.47 10.24
CA GLY A 3 18.16 3.24 9.46
C GLY A 3 17.43 3.34 8.10
N ARG A 4 16.32 4.08 8.04
CA ARG A 4 15.56 4.36 6.82
C ARG A 4 16.38 5.11 5.76
N LYS A 5 16.97 6.28 6.13
CA LYS A 5 17.77 7.06 5.15
C LYS A 5 18.95 6.26 4.63
N THR A 6 19.48 5.37 5.45
CA THR A 6 20.55 4.46 5.06
C THR A 6 20.02 3.39 4.10
N PHE A 7 18.85 2.79 4.37
CA PHE A 7 18.27 1.77 3.53
C PHE A 7 17.77 2.32 2.18
N ALA A 8 17.01 3.41 2.19
CA ALA A 8 16.59 4.08 0.95
C ALA A 8 17.79 4.50 0.10
N ARG A 9 18.83 5.07 0.71
CA ARG A 9 20.06 5.44 0.02
C ARG A 9 20.78 4.21 -0.56
N PHE A 10 20.89 3.11 0.20
CA PHE A 10 21.47 1.87 -0.30
C PHE A 10 20.72 1.33 -1.51
N LEU A 11 19.38 1.32 -1.46
CA LEU A 11 18.55 0.93 -2.59
C LEU A 11 18.76 1.85 -3.80
N ASP A 12 18.88 3.13 -3.55
CA ASP A 12 19.09 4.10 -4.61
C ASP A 12 20.45 3.95 -5.27
N GLU A 13 21.52 3.88 -4.49
CA GLU A 13 22.89 3.72 -4.96
C GLU A 13 23.10 2.38 -5.68
N SER A 14 22.48 1.28 -5.20
CA SER A 14 22.69 -0.06 -5.74
C SER A 14 21.75 -0.39 -6.91
N LEU A 15 20.47 0.02 -6.83
CA LEU A 15 19.41 -0.46 -7.72
C LEU A 15 18.75 0.65 -8.53
N PHE A 16 18.20 1.67 -7.89
CA PHE A 16 17.31 2.63 -8.56
C PHE A 16 18.02 3.81 -9.21
N LYS A 17 19.26 4.14 -8.83
CA LYS A 17 20.08 5.18 -9.49
C LYS A 17 19.38 6.53 -9.62
N ASN A 18 18.78 7.01 -8.55
CA ASN A 18 17.97 8.22 -8.47
C ASN A 18 16.70 8.23 -9.35
N ALA A 19 16.23 7.05 -9.78
CA ALA A 19 14.98 6.95 -10.52
C ALA A 19 13.78 7.37 -9.68
N THR A 20 12.89 8.14 -10.29
CA THR A 20 11.66 8.64 -9.68
C THR A 20 10.43 7.95 -10.24
N PHE A 21 9.26 8.15 -9.63
CA PHE A 21 7.99 7.71 -10.22
C PHE A 21 7.73 8.36 -11.59
N GLY A 22 8.17 9.60 -11.80
CA GLY A 22 8.11 10.24 -13.12
C GLY A 22 8.97 9.53 -14.16
N ASP A 23 10.15 9.00 -13.78
CA ASP A 23 10.98 8.19 -14.68
C ASP A 23 10.31 6.85 -15.00
N LEU A 24 9.71 6.21 -14.00
CA LEU A 24 8.99 4.95 -14.16
C LEU A 24 7.82 5.12 -15.15
N ALA A 25 7.01 6.15 -14.97
CA ALA A 25 5.88 6.45 -15.84
C ALA A 25 6.29 6.72 -17.31
N ARG A 26 7.49 7.28 -17.54
CA ARG A 26 8.00 7.55 -18.91
C ARG A 26 8.62 6.33 -19.58
N ARG A 27 9.12 5.37 -18.82
CA ARG A 27 9.96 4.28 -19.33
C ARG A 27 9.29 2.92 -19.36
N SER A 28 8.08 2.80 -18.82
CA SER A 28 7.42 1.50 -18.66
C SER A 28 5.94 1.58 -19.00
N ASP A 29 5.48 0.63 -19.80
CA ASP A 29 4.06 0.34 -20.02
C ASP A 29 3.47 -0.55 -18.91
N ILE A 30 4.29 -0.93 -17.92
CA ILE A 30 3.89 -1.75 -16.78
C ILE A 30 3.36 -0.84 -15.68
N LEU A 31 2.13 -1.07 -15.25
CA LEU A 31 1.58 -0.42 -14.06
C LEU A 31 2.27 -1.00 -12.82
N THR A 32 2.91 -0.14 -12.06
CA THR A 32 3.58 -0.50 -10.81
C THR A 32 2.89 0.18 -9.64
N TRP A 33 2.48 -0.61 -8.66
CA TRP A 33 1.94 -0.12 -7.41
C TRP A 33 2.86 -0.49 -6.25
N ILE A 34 3.15 0.50 -5.42
CA ILE A 34 3.88 0.31 -4.17
C ILE A 34 2.94 0.76 -3.04
N ASN A 35 2.85 -0.04 -1.98
CA ASN A 35 2.03 0.29 -0.83
C ASN A 35 2.84 0.23 0.47
N ALA A 36 2.40 0.98 1.45
CA ALA A 36 2.85 0.93 2.82
C ALA A 36 1.62 0.88 3.75
N ALA A 37 1.81 0.66 5.04
CA ALA A 37 0.73 0.74 6.02
C ALA A 37 0.70 2.11 6.68
N ASP A 38 -0.41 2.83 6.57
CA ASP A 38 -0.70 3.98 7.44
C ASP A 38 -1.23 3.46 8.77
N VAL A 39 -0.35 3.46 9.77
CA VAL A 39 -0.67 2.88 11.08
C VAL A 39 -1.64 3.71 11.89
N ALA A 40 -1.73 5.01 11.66
CA ALA A 40 -2.68 5.87 12.34
C ALA A 40 -4.11 5.63 11.86
N ASN A 41 -4.28 5.42 10.55
CA ASN A 41 -5.57 5.18 9.91
C ASN A 41 -5.88 3.69 9.70
N GLN A 42 -4.97 2.79 10.06
CA GLN A 42 -5.13 1.33 9.97
C GLN A 42 -5.51 0.86 8.56
N THR A 43 -4.91 1.46 7.55
CA THR A 43 -5.21 1.18 6.14
C THR A 43 -3.96 1.20 5.28
N SER A 44 -4.08 0.71 4.06
CA SER A 44 -3.00 0.77 3.07
C SER A 44 -2.81 2.20 2.58
N PHE A 45 -1.56 2.64 2.55
CA PHE A 45 -1.12 3.86 1.89
C PHE A 45 -0.58 3.47 0.50
N LEU A 46 -1.21 3.95 -0.55
CA LEU A 46 -0.75 3.71 -1.91
C LEU A 46 0.12 4.87 -2.37
N PHE A 47 1.29 4.57 -2.91
CA PHE A 47 2.10 5.54 -3.64
C PHE A 47 1.48 5.76 -5.02
N SER A 48 0.42 6.53 -5.06
CA SER A 48 -0.38 6.80 -6.25
C SER A 48 -0.63 8.31 -6.43
N PRO A 49 -0.94 8.77 -7.65
CA PRO A 49 -1.28 10.17 -7.88
C PRO A 49 -2.40 10.66 -6.95
N GLU A 50 -3.45 9.87 -6.77
CA GLU A 50 -4.61 10.24 -5.95
C GLU A 50 -4.23 10.52 -4.48
N THR A 51 -3.34 9.69 -3.93
CA THR A 51 -2.84 9.87 -2.56
C THR A 51 -1.99 11.13 -2.44
N PHE A 52 -1.12 11.37 -3.42
CA PHE A 52 -0.23 12.52 -3.40
C PHE A 52 -0.95 13.83 -3.71
N ASP A 53 -1.97 13.80 -4.56
CA ASP A 53 -2.85 14.95 -4.79
C ASP A 53 -3.57 15.35 -3.49
N ALA A 54 -4.10 14.39 -2.73
CA ALA A 54 -4.72 14.63 -1.42
C ALA A 54 -3.74 15.20 -0.38
N LEU A 55 -2.45 14.86 -0.48
CA LEU A 55 -1.37 15.41 0.34
C LEU A 55 -0.81 16.73 -0.20
N CYS A 56 -1.34 17.25 -1.31
CA CYS A 56 -0.79 18.41 -2.04
C CYS A 56 0.70 18.25 -2.38
N SER A 57 1.08 17.05 -2.83
CA SER A 57 2.45 16.67 -3.13
C SER A 57 2.57 16.05 -4.52
N ASP A 58 3.76 16.10 -5.11
CA ASP A 58 4.01 15.62 -6.46
C ASP A 58 4.72 14.25 -6.43
N LEU A 59 3.95 13.19 -6.68
CA LEU A 59 4.47 11.81 -6.74
C LEU A 59 5.58 11.67 -7.77
N SER A 60 5.52 12.39 -8.89
CA SER A 60 6.48 12.24 -9.98
C SER A 60 7.92 12.54 -9.56
N LYS A 61 8.09 13.37 -8.52
CA LYS A 61 9.39 13.75 -7.97
C LYS A 61 9.90 12.81 -6.88
N LEU A 62 9.05 11.91 -6.39
CA LEU A 62 9.45 10.99 -5.32
C LEU A 62 10.40 9.93 -5.86
N PRO A 63 11.58 9.71 -5.23
CA PRO A 63 12.44 8.58 -5.55
C PRO A 63 11.75 7.24 -5.28
N ILE A 64 11.87 6.28 -6.19
CA ILE A 64 11.31 4.93 -6.03
C ILE A 64 11.89 4.26 -4.78
N SER A 65 13.18 4.50 -4.49
CA SER A 65 13.88 3.99 -3.32
C SER A 65 13.22 4.36 -1.99
N GLU A 66 12.64 5.56 -1.89
CA GLU A 66 11.92 6.02 -0.69
C GLU A 66 10.62 5.25 -0.49
N ALA A 67 9.86 5.03 -1.56
CA ALA A 67 8.62 4.25 -1.51
C ALA A 67 8.87 2.77 -1.18
N VAL A 68 9.91 2.17 -1.79
CA VAL A 68 10.29 0.79 -1.50
C VAL A 68 10.79 0.65 -0.06
N ALA A 69 11.59 1.62 0.42
CA ALA A 69 12.01 1.64 1.82
C ALA A 69 10.82 1.80 2.79
N ALA A 70 9.78 2.54 2.40
CA ALA A 70 8.54 2.65 3.16
C ALA A 70 7.79 1.31 3.20
N SER A 71 7.65 0.68 2.04
CA SER A 71 6.99 -0.62 1.88
C SER A 71 7.65 -1.73 2.70
N ALA A 72 8.95 -1.64 2.92
CA ALA A 72 9.76 -2.60 3.68
C ALA A 72 10.13 -2.11 5.09
N ALA A 73 9.47 -1.08 5.60
CA ALA A 73 9.76 -0.52 6.93
C ALA A 73 9.17 -1.40 8.05
N PHE A 74 9.75 -2.60 8.23
CA PHE A 74 9.28 -3.56 9.23
C PHE A 74 9.36 -2.97 10.65
N PRO A 75 8.27 -3.03 11.43
CA PRO A 75 8.23 -2.50 12.79
C PRO A 75 9.33 -3.10 13.67
N LEU A 76 9.80 -2.34 14.65
CA LEU A 76 10.88 -2.67 15.58
C LEU A 76 12.28 -2.72 14.95
N VAL A 77 12.40 -2.99 13.65
CA VAL A 77 13.66 -2.96 12.91
C VAL A 77 13.92 -1.57 12.32
N PHE A 78 12.88 -0.98 11.73
CA PHE A 78 12.94 0.36 11.14
C PHE A 78 12.00 1.33 11.86
N SER A 79 12.42 2.58 11.91
CA SER A 79 11.53 3.66 12.34
C SER A 79 10.47 3.92 11.27
N PRO A 80 9.24 4.31 11.66
CA PRO A 80 8.21 4.71 10.71
C PRO A 80 8.71 5.79 9.75
N ILE A 81 8.27 5.71 8.52
CA ILE A 81 8.49 6.74 7.52
C ILE A 81 7.45 7.83 7.73
N VAL A 82 7.91 9.08 7.77
CA VAL A 82 7.04 10.22 7.99
C VAL A 82 7.00 11.04 6.71
N LEU A 83 5.79 11.22 6.18
CA LEU A 83 5.50 12.15 5.09
C LEU A 83 4.76 13.35 5.65
N GLU A 84 5.10 14.54 5.19
CA GLU A 84 4.40 15.76 5.51
C GLU A 84 3.27 15.98 4.52
N ALA A 85 2.09 16.38 5.03
CA ALA A 85 0.96 16.79 4.23
C ALA A 85 1.03 18.32 4.02
N HIS A 86 0.94 18.75 2.76
CA HIS A 86 1.04 20.17 2.38
C HIS A 86 -0.35 20.74 2.01
N THR A 87 -1.38 20.36 2.72
CA THR A 87 -2.80 20.56 2.41
C THR A 87 -3.22 22.02 2.22
N THR A 88 -2.47 22.97 2.77
CA THR A 88 -2.70 24.40 2.56
C THR A 88 -2.07 24.96 1.27
N GLN A 89 -1.30 24.14 0.54
CA GLN A 89 -0.52 24.57 -0.63
C GLN A 89 -1.21 24.30 -1.97
N CYS A 90 -2.32 23.55 -1.97
CA CYS A 90 -3.10 23.29 -3.16
C CYS A 90 -4.61 23.36 -2.88
N ASN A 91 -5.41 23.41 -3.93
CA ASN A 91 -6.87 23.31 -3.85
C ASN A 91 -7.27 21.89 -4.30
N TYR A 92 -7.10 20.91 -3.40
CA TYR A 92 -7.46 19.53 -3.70
C TYR A 92 -8.95 19.40 -4.01
N GLN A 93 -9.27 18.72 -5.09
CA GLN A 93 -10.63 18.39 -5.48
C GLN A 93 -10.75 16.85 -5.48
N GLU A 94 -11.62 16.34 -4.61
CA GLU A 94 -11.89 14.91 -4.57
C GLU A 94 -12.53 14.46 -5.89
N PRO A 95 -11.99 13.45 -6.60
CA PRO A 95 -12.59 12.98 -7.84
C PRO A 95 -13.90 12.22 -7.56
N ASP A 96 -14.87 12.33 -8.47
CA ASP A 96 -16.23 11.76 -8.34
C ASP A 96 -16.24 10.24 -8.09
N TRP A 97 -15.30 9.52 -8.70
CA TRP A 97 -15.20 8.07 -8.49
C TRP A 97 -14.85 7.72 -7.03
N LEU A 98 -14.04 8.54 -6.37
CA LEU A 98 -13.63 8.34 -4.98
C LEU A 98 -14.79 8.63 -4.03
N THR A 99 -15.53 9.72 -4.24
CA THR A 99 -16.75 10.02 -3.52
C THR A 99 -17.76 8.88 -3.69
N SER A 100 -17.97 8.42 -4.93
CA SER A 100 -18.88 7.30 -5.22
C SER A 100 -18.45 6.02 -4.50
N ALA A 101 -17.14 5.67 -4.55
CA ALA A 101 -16.62 4.46 -3.91
C ALA A 101 -16.77 4.52 -2.38
N ARG A 102 -16.58 5.68 -1.77
CA ARG A 102 -16.69 5.87 -0.31
C ARG A 102 -18.10 5.62 0.20
N PHE A 103 -19.12 6.05 -0.54
CA PHE A 103 -20.52 5.94 -0.13
C PHE A 103 -21.24 4.71 -0.71
N ASN A 104 -20.65 4.00 -1.66
CA ASN A 104 -21.25 2.79 -2.21
C ASN A 104 -21.22 1.63 -1.19
N PRO A 105 -22.36 1.11 -0.72
CA PRO A 105 -22.42 0.00 0.22
C PRO A 105 -21.84 -1.30 -0.35
N GLU A 106 -21.82 -1.47 -1.66
CA GLU A 106 -21.27 -2.65 -2.36
C GLU A 106 -19.74 -2.56 -2.56
N ALA A 107 -19.14 -1.38 -2.36
CA ALA A 107 -17.69 -1.25 -2.41
C ALA A 107 -17.03 -2.05 -1.28
N THR A 108 -15.84 -2.59 -1.53
CA THR A 108 -15.09 -3.30 -0.50
C THR A 108 -14.79 -2.39 0.70
N SER A 109 -14.70 -2.97 1.90
CA SER A 109 -14.36 -2.21 3.11
C SER A 109 -13.01 -1.49 2.98
N SER A 110 -12.03 -2.11 2.32
CA SER A 110 -10.71 -1.53 2.06
C SER A 110 -10.80 -0.32 1.14
N LEU A 111 -11.61 -0.37 0.08
CA LEU A 111 -11.80 0.76 -0.82
C LEU A 111 -12.49 1.94 -0.13
N ARG A 112 -13.51 1.65 0.69
CA ARG A 112 -14.18 2.69 1.50
C ARG A 112 -13.24 3.30 2.55
N ALA A 113 -12.40 2.48 3.19
CA ALA A 113 -11.40 2.96 4.13
C ALA A 113 -10.38 3.86 3.44
N TYR A 114 -9.88 3.46 2.28
CA TYR A 114 -8.97 4.26 1.45
C TYR A 114 -9.59 5.63 1.11
N GLY A 115 -10.86 5.66 0.66
CA GLY A 115 -11.56 6.91 0.36
C GLY A 115 -11.65 7.86 1.57
N ARG A 116 -12.01 7.33 2.75
CA ARG A 116 -12.06 8.14 3.99
C ARG A 116 -10.70 8.70 4.40
N VAL A 117 -9.64 7.94 4.16
CA VAL A 117 -8.29 8.37 4.50
C VAL A 117 -7.81 9.48 3.57
N LEU A 118 -8.09 9.40 2.27
CA LEU A 118 -7.75 10.49 1.34
C LEU A 118 -8.48 11.79 1.70
N GLU A 119 -9.75 11.71 2.12
CA GLU A 119 -10.46 12.85 2.68
C GLU A 119 -9.74 13.42 3.93
N SER A 120 -9.27 12.56 4.82
CA SER A 120 -8.54 13.02 6.01
C SER A 120 -7.19 13.65 5.67
N TYR A 121 -6.49 13.17 4.63
CA TYR A 121 -5.21 13.73 4.19
C TYR A 121 -5.35 15.16 3.64
N SER A 122 -6.49 15.48 3.06
CA SER A 122 -6.75 16.83 2.54
C SER A 122 -7.19 17.83 3.61
N ASP A 123 -7.39 17.38 4.85
CA ASP A 123 -7.84 18.21 5.97
C ASP A 123 -6.64 18.60 6.88
N PRO A 124 -6.23 19.88 6.90
CA PRO A 124 -5.06 20.32 7.68
C PRO A 124 -5.26 20.23 9.19
N ASP A 125 -6.49 20.15 9.65
CA ASP A 125 -6.80 20.01 11.08
C ASP A 125 -6.71 18.55 11.53
N LYS A 126 -6.83 17.59 10.59
CA LYS A 126 -6.76 16.15 10.88
C LYS A 126 -5.36 15.59 10.69
N VAL A 127 -4.68 15.91 9.59
CA VAL A 127 -3.41 15.26 9.23
C VAL A 127 -2.36 16.29 8.83
N LYS A 128 -1.27 16.33 9.60
CA LYS A 128 -0.04 17.08 9.27
C LYS A 128 1.07 16.14 8.83
N PHE A 129 1.10 14.93 9.38
CA PHE A 129 2.12 13.93 9.10
C PHE A 129 1.52 12.55 8.98
N VAL A 130 1.74 11.88 7.86
CA VAL A 130 1.42 10.46 7.66
C VAL A 130 2.61 9.62 8.12
N LYS A 131 2.34 8.57 8.90
CA LYS A 131 3.37 7.67 9.43
C LYS A 131 3.20 6.29 8.85
N LEU A 132 4.18 5.86 8.07
CA LEU A 132 4.14 4.63 7.28
C LEU A 132 5.05 3.56 7.88
N LEU A 133 4.56 2.34 7.84
CA LEU A 133 5.29 1.10 8.12
C LEU A 133 5.13 0.12 6.94
N ASP A 134 5.69 -1.08 7.11
CA ASP A 134 5.66 -2.17 6.14
C ASP A 134 4.26 -2.41 5.57
N GLY A 135 4.14 -2.43 4.25
CA GLY A 135 2.87 -2.59 3.56
C GLY A 135 2.18 -3.92 3.83
N GLY A 136 2.95 -4.96 4.12
CA GLY A 136 2.43 -6.29 4.45
C GLY A 136 1.55 -6.33 5.70
N ILE A 137 1.61 -5.31 6.56
CA ILE A 137 0.76 -5.22 7.77
C ILE A 137 -0.71 -5.06 7.38
N THR A 138 -1.01 -4.33 6.33
CA THR A 138 -2.39 -4.02 5.91
C THR A 138 -2.80 -4.68 4.60
N ASP A 139 -1.88 -4.87 3.67
CA ASP A 139 -2.14 -5.42 2.33
C ASP A 139 -0.87 -6.05 1.75
N ASN A 140 -0.59 -7.28 2.15
CA ASN A 140 0.65 -7.98 1.77
C ASN A 140 0.75 -8.31 0.27
N PHE A 141 -0.38 -8.40 -0.43
CA PHE A 141 -0.42 -8.70 -1.87
C PHE A 141 -0.67 -7.47 -2.75
N GLY A 142 -0.86 -6.28 -2.17
CA GLY A 142 -1.13 -5.05 -2.93
C GLY A 142 -2.52 -5.05 -3.60
N THR A 143 -3.49 -5.78 -3.05
CA THR A 143 -4.82 -5.95 -3.63
C THR A 143 -5.69 -4.71 -3.57
N VAL A 144 -5.42 -3.81 -2.63
CA VAL A 144 -6.12 -2.51 -2.52
C VAL A 144 -5.86 -1.65 -3.77
N ALA A 145 -4.63 -1.67 -4.28
CA ALA A 145 -4.29 -0.93 -5.51
C ALA A 145 -5.12 -1.38 -6.71
N LEU A 146 -5.35 -2.70 -6.86
CA LEU A 146 -6.21 -3.24 -7.91
C LEU A 146 -7.67 -2.81 -7.73
N SER A 147 -8.17 -2.80 -6.49
CA SER A 147 -9.53 -2.34 -6.16
C SER A 147 -9.72 -0.86 -6.50
N VAL A 148 -8.74 -0.02 -6.19
CA VAL A 148 -8.72 1.41 -6.54
C VAL A 148 -8.69 1.59 -8.07
N ALA A 149 -7.80 0.88 -8.77
CA ALA A 149 -7.71 0.95 -10.23
C ALA A 149 -9.02 0.52 -10.92
N ARG A 150 -9.70 -0.48 -10.36
CA ARG A 150 -11.01 -0.92 -10.85
C ARG A 150 -12.11 0.13 -10.62
N ALA A 151 -12.17 0.72 -9.44
CA ALA A 151 -13.14 1.78 -9.12
C ALA A 151 -12.96 3.01 -10.03
N LYS A 152 -11.70 3.40 -10.23
CA LYS A 152 -11.30 4.54 -11.08
C LYS A 152 -11.66 4.33 -12.55
N ALA A 153 -11.59 3.12 -13.06
CA ALA A 153 -11.86 2.82 -14.46
C ALA A 153 -13.32 3.00 -14.87
N GLN A 154 -14.27 3.04 -13.92
CA GLN A 154 -15.71 3.24 -14.13
C GLN A 154 -16.32 2.28 -15.19
N ASN A 155 -15.71 1.13 -15.38
CA ASN A 155 -16.21 0.07 -16.24
C ASN A 155 -16.03 -1.31 -15.59
N LYS A 156 -16.82 -2.29 -16.02
CA LYS A 156 -16.81 -3.63 -15.43
C LYS A 156 -15.51 -4.41 -15.64
N TYR A 157 -14.66 -3.98 -16.56
CA TYR A 157 -13.41 -4.64 -16.91
C TYR A 157 -12.18 -3.98 -16.29
N GLY A 158 -12.37 -2.87 -15.56
CA GLY A 158 -11.23 -2.15 -14.96
C GLY A 158 -10.28 -3.05 -14.17
N PRO A 159 -9.00 -2.81 -14.25
CA PRO A 159 -8.31 -1.67 -14.89
C PRO A 159 -8.10 -1.77 -16.42
N LEU A 160 -8.59 -2.80 -17.07
CA LEU A 160 -8.49 -2.97 -18.52
C LEU A 160 -9.51 -2.08 -19.24
N SER A 161 -9.17 -1.64 -20.46
CA SER A 161 -10.16 -1.07 -21.36
C SER A 161 -11.06 -2.18 -21.91
N VAL A 162 -12.23 -1.81 -22.48
CA VAL A 162 -13.14 -2.78 -23.13
C VAL A 162 -12.43 -3.53 -24.25
N GLU A 163 -11.63 -2.82 -25.07
CA GLU A 163 -10.87 -3.41 -26.16
C GLU A 163 -9.80 -4.37 -25.70
N GLN A 164 -9.14 -4.07 -24.58
CA GLN A 164 -8.15 -4.96 -23.96
C GLN A 164 -8.83 -6.19 -23.36
N ALA A 165 -9.96 -6.01 -22.68
CA ALA A 165 -10.69 -7.10 -22.03
C ALA A 165 -11.22 -8.12 -23.06
N VAL A 166 -11.75 -7.66 -24.21
CA VAL A 166 -12.23 -8.54 -25.27
C VAL A 166 -11.09 -9.37 -25.90
N LYS A 167 -9.88 -8.84 -25.93
CA LYS A 167 -8.69 -9.53 -26.44
C LYS A 167 -8.02 -10.45 -25.43
N LEU A 168 -8.36 -10.33 -24.15
CA LEU A 168 -7.76 -11.11 -23.08
C LEU A 168 -8.21 -12.57 -23.17
N LYS A 169 -7.27 -13.47 -23.47
CA LYS A 169 -7.53 -14.91 -23.54
C LYS A 169 -7.05 -15.69 -22.33
N ARG A 170 -6.05 -15.15 -21.63
CA ARG A 170 -5.44 -15.77 -20.44
C ARG A 170 -4.97 -14.70 -19.49
N LEU A 171 -5.14 -14.95 -18.21
CA LEU A 171 -4.63 -14.13 -17.12
C LEU A 171 -3.74 -15.01 -16.24
N LEU A 172 -2.52 -14.58 -15.98
CA LEU A 172 -1.58 -15.25 -15.09
C LEU A 172 -1.34 -14.37 -13.89
N PHE A 173 -1.62 -14.90 -12.70
CA PHE A 173 -1.21 -14.29 -11.43
C PHE A 173 0.01 -14.98 -10.89
N LEU A 174 1.09 -14.22 -10.66
CA LEU A 174 2.28 -14.67 -9.96
C LEU A 174 2.32 -13.97 -8.61
N VAL A 175 2.28 -14.75 -7.54
CA VAL A 175 2.31 -14.23 -6.17
C VAL A 175 3.59 -14.72 -5.51
N ALA A 176 4.47 -13.77 -5.13
CA ALA A 176 5.62 -14.05 -4.29
C ALA A 176 5.24 -13.76 -2.83
N ASN A 177 5.14 -14.80 -2.03
CA ASN A 177 4.85 -14.68 -0.60
C ASN A 177 6.15 -14.80 0.21
N ALA A 178 6.57 -13.69 0.81
CA ALA A 178 7.72 -13.62 1.71
C ALA A 178 7.34 -13.85 3.20
N GLY A 179 6.17 -14.46 3.46
CA GLY A 179 5.72 -14.78 4.81
C GLY A 179 6.69 -15.70 5.55
N THR A 180 6.82 -15.50 6.85
CA THR A 180 7.60 -16.38 7.73
C THR A 180 6.77 -17.58 8.15
N GLU A 181 7.43 -18.72 8.33
CA GLU A 181 6.81 -19.90 8.96
C GLU A 181 6.49 -19.62 10.44
N ALA A 182 5.58 -20.41 11.01
CA ALA A 182 5.20 -20.28 12.40
C ALA A 182 6.41 -20.53 13.31
N GLU A 183 6.62 -19.68 14.31
CA GLU A 183 7.63 -19.92 15.35
C GLU A 183 7.16 -21.00 16.32
N GLU A 184 7.62 -22.22 16.14
CA GLU A 184 7.26 -23.36 16.98
C GLU A 184 7.90 -23.31 18.39
N GLY A 185 8.94 -22.50 18.57
CA GLY A 185 9.74 -22.48 19.80
C GLY A 185 8.99 -22.14 21.09
N TRP A 186 7.86 -21.46 21.01
CA TRP A 186 7.04 -21.12 22.22
C TRP A 186 6.02 -22.21 22.52
N THR A 187 5.55 -22.94 21.52
CA THR A 187 4.57 -24.02 21.73
C THR A 187 5.12 -25.15 22.58
N GLN A 188 6.44 -25.20 22.73
CA GLN A 188 7.17 -26.15 23.55
C GLN A 188 7.44 -25.64 24.98
N LYS A 189 7.06 -24.41 25.31
CA LYS A 189 7.34 -23.79 26.62
C LYS A 189 6.05 -23.34 27.29
N GLN A 190 5.98 -23.53 28.61
CA GLN A 190 4.87 -23.05 29.41
C GLN A 190 4.85 -21.51 29.53
N THR A 191 6.01 -20.88 29.41
CA THR A 191 6.16 -19.42 29.42
C THR A 191 6.00 -18.87 28.02
N GLY A 192 5.06 -17.91 27.83
CA GLY A 192 4.91 -17.22 26.54
C GLY A 192 6.11 -16.29 26.22
N PRO A 193 6.19 -15.80 24.98
CA PRO A 193 7.17 -14.80 24.61
C PRO A 193 6.92 -13.50 25.35
N GLY A 194 7.97 -12.77 25.64
CA GLY A 194 7.89 -11.44 26.26
C GLY A 194 8.48 -10.35 25.40
N GLY A 195 8.12 -9.09 25.69
CA GLY A 195 8.76 -7.91 25.12
C GLY A 195 8.77 -7.89 23.58
N ILE A 196 9.94 -7.74 23.01
CA ILE A 196 10.15 -7.59 21.56
C ILE A 196 9.68 -8.83 20.79
N SER A 197 9.93 -10.05 21.29
CA SER A 197 9.47 -11.28 20.65
C SER A 197 7.95 -11.34 20.52
N LEU A 198 7.23 -10.94 21.56
CA LEU A 198 5.77 -10.86 21.52
C LEU A 198 5.29 -9.83 20.47
N ALA A 199 5.90 -8.65 20.45
CA ALA A 199 5.55 -7.61 19.49
C ALA A 199 5.81 -8.06 18.04
N MET A 200 6.94 -8.70 17.78
CA MET A 200 7.27 -9.29 16.48
C MET A 200 6.24 -10.31 16.04
N SER A 201 5.81 -11.17 16.93
CA SER A 201 4.86 -12.22 16.61
C SER A 201 3.44 -11.68 16.37
N ILE A 202 3.06 -10.61 17.05
CA ILE A 202 1.79 -9.90 16.75
C ILE A 202 1.84 -9.35 15.32
N VAL A 203 2.93 -8.71 14.93
CA VAL A 203 3.11 -8.20 13.56
C VAL A 203 3.07 -9.34 12.54
N ASN A 204 3.84 -10.41 12.75
CA ASN A 204 3.85 -11.58 11.87
C ASN A 204 2.48 -12.24 11.75
N SER A 205 1.75 -12.36 12.86
CA SER A 205 0.38 -12.90 12.88
C SER A 205 -0.59 -12.02 12.10
N SER A 206 -0.47 -10.70 12.22
CA SER A 206 -1.27 -9.73 11.46
C SER A 206 -1.00 -9.87 9.96
N MET A 207 0.26 -9.85 9.55
CA MET A 207 0.67 -10.03 8.16
C MET A 207 0.22 -11.38 7.60
N GLY A 208 0.39 -12.46 8.35
CA GLY A 208 -0.06 -13.80 7.96
C GLY A 208 -1.58 -13.89 7.81
N SER A 209 -2.34 -13.23 8.67
CA SER A 209 -3.80 -13.15 8.56
C SER A 209 -4.23 -12.35 7.33
N ALA A 210 -3.64 -11.17 7.10
CA ALA A 210 -3.90 -10.35 5.93
C ALA A 210 -3.59 -11.09 4.63
N THR A 211 -2.47 -11.83 4.60
CA THR A 211 -2.07 -12.68 3.47
C THR A 211 -3.12 -13.74 3.14
N ARG A 212 -3.58 -14.50 4.15
CA ARG A 212 -4.61 -15.54 3.94
C ARG A 212 -5.92 -14.95 3.44
N THR A 213 -6.38 -13.86 4.07
CA THR A 213 -7.61 -13.19 3.66
C THR A 213 -7.54 -12.68 2.22
N ALA A 214 -6.42 -12.10 1.81
CA ALA A 214 -6.21 -11.63 0.44
C ALA A 214 -6.17 -12.80 -0.56
N TYR A 215 -5.53 -13.92 -0.19
CA TYR A 215 -5.47 -15.12 -1.01
C TYR A 215 -6.85 -15.74 -1.21
N ASP A 216 -7.63 -15.90 -0.14
CA ASP A 216 -8.99 -16.43 -0.20
C ASP A 216 -9.89 -15.53 -1.05
N ALA A 217 -9.82 -14.22 -0.89
CA ALA A 217 -10.57 -13.26 -1.70
C ALA A 217 -10.22 -13.36 -3.19
N MET A 218 -8.93 -13.52 -3.51
CA MET A 218 -8.46 -13.72 -4.88
C MET A 218 -8.99 -15.05 -5.46
N GLN A 219 -8.90 -16.14 -4.72
CA GLN A 219 -9.43 -17.44 -5.16
C GLN A 219 -10.93 -17.41 -5.42
N LEU A 220 -11.70 -16.79 -4.52
CA LEU A 220 -13.16 -16.63 -4.72
C LEU A 220 -13.47 -15.82 -5.97
N THR A 221 -12.70 -14.78 -6.26
CA THR A 221 -12.87 -13.95 -7.46
C THR A 221 -12.53 -14.69 -8.75
N LEU A 222 -11.55 -15.60 -8.72
CA LEU A 222 -11.14 -16.40 -9.89
C LEU A 222 -12.07 -17.58 -10.18
N ASN A 223 -12.79 -18.06 -9.18
CA ASN A 223 -13.71 -19.20 -9.30
C ASN A 223 -15.17 -18.78 -9.54
N ALA A 224 -15.48 -17.49 -9.50
CA ALA A 224 -16.80 -16.91 -9.78
C ALA A 224 -16.98 -16.60 -11.28
#